data_308f4da7866e029385bf85c4153f5e7f
#
_entry.id   308f4da7866e029385bf85c4153f5e7f
#
_cell.length_a   1.000
_cell.length_b   1.000
_cell.length_c   1.000
_cell.angle_alpha   90.00
_cell.angle_beta   90.00
_cell.angle_gamma   90.00
#
_symmetry.space_group_name_H-M   'P 1'
#
loop_
_entity.id
_entity.type
_entity.pdbx_description
1 polymer ?
#
loop_
_entity_poly.entity_id
_entity_poly.type
_entity_poly.pdbx_seq_one_letter_code
_entity_poly.pdbx_strand_id
1 'polypeptide(L)'
;MSISIAIVEDEKNYNNALKKVINYQKDMKVIAQFFDGNDAMMNLPGISPDVVMMDIQLQDMLGIEIIEKLRKEMPDTQFIMCTSFDDDEKIFNSLKAGAMGYLVKGESMDKILSSIRDVYNGGAPMSFSIARRVLKHFENKLPEIEGFDELTEREKEILELLSQGLLYKEIADKKFISIDTVKKHVGNIYRKLHVNNKVEAVNKFNQSKN
;
A
#
# COMPACT_ATOMS: atom_id res chain seq x y z
N MET A 1 8.72 -6.07 -30.22
CA MET A 1 8.68 -4.69 -29.71
C MET A 1 9.71 -4.60 -28.60
N SER A 2 10.37 -3.46 -28.42
CA SER A 2 11.35 -3.24 -27.35
C SER A 2 10.67 -2.46 -26.26
N ILE A 3 10.82 -2.87 -25.00
CA ILE A 3 10.28 -2.17 -23.81
C ILE A 3 10.99 -0.82 -23.69
N SER A 4 10.24 0.26 -23.71
CA SER A 4 10.75 1.63 -23.52
C SER A 4 10.81 1.99 -22.04
N ILE A 5 11.97 2.48 -21.59
CA ILE A 5 12.23 2.69 -20.17
C ILE A 5 12.70 4.12 -19.93
N ALA A 6 12.15 4.76 -18.90
CA ALA A 6 12.72 5.97 -18.32
C ALA A 6 13.33 5.68 -16.95
N ILE A 7 14.43 6.35 -16.63
CA ILE A 7 15.10 6.24 -15.33
C ILE A 7 15.05 7.60 -14.65
N VAL A 8 14.56 7.65 -13.42
CA VAL A 8 14.52 8.82 -12.56
C VAL A 8 15.37 8.52 -11.32
N GLU A 9 16.58 9.06 -11.29
CA GLU A 9 17.62 8.73 -10.32
C GLU A 9 18.66 9.84 -10.30
N ASP A 10 18.89 10.46 -9.15
CA ASP A 10 19.78 11.60 -9.00
C ASP A 10 21.27 11.22 -8.93
N GLU A 11 21.58 9.98 -8.53
CA GLU A 11 22.95 9.49 -8.54
C GLU A 11 23.38 9.16 -9.97
N LYS A 12 24.13 10.07 -10.59
CA LYS A 12 24.56 9.99 -12.00
C LYS A 12 25.27 8.69 -12.35
N ASN A 13 26.11 8.17 -11.45
CA ASN A 13 26.86 6.93 -11.71
C ASN A 13 25.93 5.74 -11.79
N TYR A 14 24.97 5.63 -10.85
CA TYR A 14 24.00 4.56 -10.81
C TYR A 14 23.01 4.65 -11.99
N ASN A 15 22.49 5.83 -12.28
CA ASN A 15 21.61 6.09 -13.42
C ASN A 15 22.29 5.67 -14.74
N ASN A 16 23.55 6.05 -14.95
CA ASN A 16 24.30 5.68 -16.16
C ASN A 16 24.65 4.18 -16.20
N ALA A 17 24.90 3.55 -15.08
CA ALA A 17 25.13 2.10 -14.98
C ALA A 17 23.88 1.32 -15.39
N LEU A 18 22.71 1.69 -14.86
CA LEU A 18 21.42 1.11 -15.26
C LEU A 18 21.18 1.22 -16.75
N LYS A 19 21.34 2.43 -17.31
CA LYS A 19 21.20 2.67 -18.75
C LYS A 19 22.08 1.73 -19.58
N LYS A 20 23.35 1.57 -19.21
CA LYS A 20 24.29 0.70 -19.95
C LYS A 20 23.81 -0.74 -19.94
N VAL A 21 23.44 -1.28 -18.78
CA VAL A 21 23.01 -2.67 -18.62
C VAL A 21 21.69 -2.93 -19.32
N ILE A 22 20.72 -2.03 -19.19
CA ILE A 22 19.42 -2.14 -19.86
C ILE A 22 19.59 -2.08 -21.40
N ASN A 23 20.35 -1.11 -21.90
CA ASN A 23 20.57 -0.97 -23.35
C ASN A 23 21.40 -2.10 -23.96
N TYR A 24 22.08 -2.89 -23.17
CA TYR A 24 22.77 -4.10 -23.63
C TYR A 24 21.77 -5.22 -23.98
N GLN A 25 20.52 -5.15 -23.48
CA GLN A 25 19.46 -6.09 -23.78
C GLN A 25 18.83 -5.78 -25.16
N LYS A 26 18.48 -6.83 -25.93
CA LYS A 26 17.85 -6.67 -27.25
C LYS A 26 16.38 -6.26 -27.19
N ASP A 27 15.74 -6.55 -26.08
CA ASP A 27 14.29 -6.38 -25.84
C ASP A 27 13.95 -5.14 -25.01
N MET A 28 14.93 -4.33 -24.65
CA MET A 28 14.76 -3.13 -23.81
C MET A 28 15.55 -1.93 -24.33
N LYS A 29 15.04 -0.72 -24.06
CA LYS A 29 15.75 0.51 -24.40
C LYS A 29 15.42 1.62 -23.40
N VAL A 30 16.44 2.24 -22.83
CA VAL A 30 16.30 3.48 -22.08
C VAL A 30 16.12 4.64 -23.06
N ILE A 31 14.95 5.28 -23.01
CA ILE A 31 14.57 6.38 -23.91
C ILE A 31 14.71 7.73 -23.21
N ALA A 32 14.73 7.78 -21.87
CA ALA A 32 14.93 8.99 -21.09
C ALA A 32 15.67 8.71 -19.79
N GLN A 33 16.44 9.69 -19.33
CA GLN A 33 17.08 9.72 -18.01
C GLN A 33 16.82 11.08 -17.37
N PHE A 34 16.37 11.07 -16.13
CA PHE A 34 16.14 12.26 -15.31
C PHE A 34 17.01 12.16 -14.05
N PHE A 35 17.55 13.29 -13.64
CA PHE A 35 18.44 13.41 -12.49
C PHE A 35 17.84 14.24 -11.36
N ASP A 36 16.63 14.73 -11.56
CA ASP A 36 15.80 15.42 -10.57
C ASP A 36 14.31 15.18 -10.86
N GLY A 37 13.49 15.40 -9.84
CA GLY A 37 12.07 15.09 -9.89
C GLY A 37 11.25 16.10 -10.69
N ASN A 38 11.66 17.40 -10.69
CA ASN A 38 10.94 18.44 -11.42
C ASN A 38 11.04 18.21 -12.93
N ASP A 39 12.25 17.88 -13.43
CA ASP A 39 12.45 17.55 -14.84
C ASP A 39 11.67 16.29 -15.23
N ALA A 40 11.71 15.25 -14.38
CA ALA A 40 10.92 14.04 -14.59
C ALA A 40 9.42 14.33 -14.65
N MET A 41 8.90 15.12 -13.71
CA MET A 41 7.46 15.44 -13.64
C MET A 41 6.98 16.22 -14.86
N MET A 42 7.79 17.14 -15.39
CA MET A 42 7.42 17.94 -16.55
C MET A 42 7.47 17.16 -17.86
N ASN A 43 8.42 16.25 -18.02
CA ASN A 43 8.72 15.65 -19.32
C ASN A 43 8.25 14.20 -19.49
N LEU A 44 8.07 13.41 -18.42
CA LEU A 44 7.58 12.02 -18.53
C LEU A 44 6.25 11.89 -19.27
N PRO A 45 5.23 12.75 -19.06
CA PRO A 45 3.96 12.62 -19.77
C PRO A 45 4.09 12.72 -21.29
N GLY A 46 5.00 13.59 -21.77
CA GLY A 46 5.25 13.75 -23.20
C GLY A 46 6.05 12.60 -23.84
N ILE A 47 6.80 11.84 -23.03
CA ILE A 47 7.64 10.71 -23.48
C ILE A 47 6.84 9.41 -23.44
N SER A 48 5.96 9.24 -22.45
CA SER A 48 5.09 8.07 -22.24
C SER A 48 5.83 6.72 -22.37
N PRO A 49 6.85 6.46 -21.51
CA PRO A 49 7.56 5.17 -21.54
C PRO A 49 6.67 4.03 -21.05
N ASP A 50 6.97 2.78 -21.45
CA ASP A 50 6.27 1.61 -20.92
C ASP A 50 6.55 1.40 -19.41
N VAL A 51 7.82 1.61 -19.00
CA VAL A 51 8.25 1.42 -17.62
C VAL A 51 9.06 2.63 -17.14
N VAL A 52 8.77 3.11 -15.95
CA VAL A 52 9.58 4.12 -15.24
C VAL A 52 10.23 3.46 -14.03
N MET A 53 11.57 3.48 -14.00
CA MET A 53 12.34 3.16 -12.78
C MET A 53 12.51 4.44 -11.98
N MET A 54 12.04 4.47 -10.73
CA MET A 54 11.94 5.65 -9.88
C MET A 54 12.68 5.45 -8.57
N ASP A 55 13.63 6.32 -8.24
CA ASP A 55 14.12 6.39 -6.86
C ASP A 55 13.11 7.12 -5.96
N ILE A 56 13.07 6.77 -4.70
CA ILE A 56 12.24 7.44 -3.69
C ILE A 56 12.79 8.82 -3.39
N GLN A 57 14.09 8.93 -3.16
CA GLN A 57 14.70 10.16 -2.69
C GLN A 57 15.50 10.83 -3.79
N LEU A 58 14.91 11.84 -4.39
CA LEU A 58 15.58 12.75 -5.31
C LEU A 58 15.97 14.02 -4.56
N GLN A 59 16.87 14.83 -5.14
CA GLN A 59 17.39 16.03 -4.48
C GLN A 59 16.32 17.08 -4.19
N ASP A 60 15.26 17.13 -4.98
CA ASP A 60 14.24 18.19 -5.00
C ASP A 60 12.86 17.71 -4.51
N MET A 61 12.54 16.43 -4.63
CA MET A 61 11.25 15.87 -4.18
C MET A 61 11.29 14.36 -3.97
N LEU A 62 10.20 13.79 -3.46
CA LEU A 62 10.08 12.34 -3.33
C LEU A 62 9.51 11.72 -4.60
N GLY A 63 10.12 10.64 -5.10
CA GLY A 63 9.63 9.88 -6.25
C GLY A 63 8.21 9.33 -6.04
N ILE A 64 7.81 9.09 -4.79
CA ILE A 64 6.44 8.70 -4.42
C ILE A 64 5.43 9.77 -4.83
N GLU A 65 5.74 11.06 -4.61
CA GLU A 65 4.87 12.18 -4.98
C GLU A 65 4.74 12.32 -6.51
N ILE A 66 5.81 12.01 -7.24
CA ILE A 66 5.80 12.00 -8.71
C ILE A 66 4.85 10.90 -9.21
N ILE A 67 4.96 9.68 -8.68
CA ILE A 67 4.09 8.56 -9.06
C ILE A 67 2.63 8.90 -8.77
N GLU A 68 2.31 9.42 -7.57
CA GLU A 68 0.94 9.76 -7.18
C GLU A 68 0.26 10.72 -8.15
N LYS A 69 1.03 11.70 -8.66
CA LYS A 69 0.55 12.68 -9.65
C LYS A 69 0.45 12.06 -11.04
N LEU A 70 1.53 11.44 -11.52
CA LEU A 70 1.65 10.99 -12.91
C LEU A 70 0.85 9.72 -13.20
N ARG A 71 0.55 8.87 -12.20
CA ARG A 71 -0.23 7.63 -12.40
C ARG A 71 -1.57 7.86 -13.08
N LYS A 72 -2.22 9.01 -12.82
CA LYS A 72 -3.51 9.36 -13.43
C LYS A 72 -3.36 9.88 -14.86
N GLU A 73 -2.25 10.53 -15.16
CA GLU A 73 -1.95 11.11 -16.47
C GLU A 73 -1.35 10.08 -17.43
N MET A 74 -0.69 9.05 -16.87
CA MET A 74 0.03 8.01 -17.61
C MET A 74 -0.49 6.62 -17.22
N PRO A 75 -1.75 6.27 -17.53
CA PRO A 75 -2.38 5.03 -17.04
C PRO A 75 -1.71 3.76 -17.59
N ASP A 76 -1.09 3.82 -18.76
CA ASP A 76 -0.44 2.69 -19.41
C ASP A 76 1.03 2.51 -18.98
N THR A 77 1.63 3.53 -18.34
CA THR A 77 3.00 3.46 -17.85
C THR A 77 3.07 2.71 -16.51
N GLN A 78 4.00 1.77 -16.41
CA GLN A 78 4.23 1.02 -15.19
C GLN A 78 5.38 1.65 -14.38
N PHE A 79 5.13 1.96 -13.11
CA PHE A 79 6.13 2.52 -12.21
C PHE A 79 6.72 1.44 -11.31
N ILE A 80 8.05 1.33 -11.27
CA ILE A 80 8.78 0.43 -10.38
C ILE A 80 9.74 1.24 -9.52
N MET A 81 9.66 1.08 -8.20
CA MET A 81 10.62 1.70 -7.30
C MET A 81 11.97 0.98 -7.38
N CYS A 82 13.06 1.75 -7.40
CA CYS A 82 14.43 1.25 -7.31
C CYS A 82 15.23 2.13 -6.36
N THR A 83 15.33 1.73 -5.09
CA THR A 83 15.77 2.62 -4.02
C THR A 83 16.62 1.91 -2.97
N SER A 84 17.40 2.67 -2.20
CA SER A 84 18.15 2.17 -1.05
C SER A 84 17.29 2.00 0.21
N PHE A 85 16.05 2.47 0.21
CA PHE A 85 15.14 2.39 1.35
C PHE A 85 14.35 1.10 1.34
N ASP A 86 14.24 0.48 2.52
CA ASP A 86 13.49 -0.75 2.73
C ASP A 86 12.58 -0.69 3.97
N ASP A 87 12.31 0.52 4.52
CA ASP A 87 11.39 0.70 5.63
C ASP A 87 9.92 0.52 5.22
N ASP A 88 9.10 0.02 6.15
CA ASP A 88 7.71 -0.34 5.88
C ASP A 88 6.88 0.84 5.35
N GLU A 89 7.05 2.02 5.94
CA GLU A 89 6.28 3.20 5.57
C GLU A 89 6.50 3.60 4.10
N LYS A 90 7.75 3.63 3.65
CA LYS A 90 8.09 3.97 2.26
C LYS A 90 7.63 2.91 1.28
N ILE A 91 7.74 1.61 1.64
CA ILE A 91 7.22 0.51 0.82
C ILE A 91 5.71 0.72 0.57
N PHE A 92 4.93 0.90 1.66
CA PHE A 92 3.47 1.02 1.55
C PHE A 92 3.05 2.30 0.83
N ASN A 93 3.67 3.43 1.14
CA ASN A 93 3.35 4.69 0.48
C ASN A 93 3.64 4.62 -1.03
N SER A 94 4.71 3.95 -1.44
CA SER A 94 5.02 3.73 -2.85
C SER A 94 3.95 2.90 -3.56
N LEU A 95 3.56 1.77 -2.97
CA LEU A 95 2.52 0.90 -3.54
C LEU A 95 1.16 1.60 -3.58
N LYS A 96 0.81 2.36 -2.54
CA LYS A 96 -0.42 3.16 -2.48
C LYS A 96 -0.44 4.27 -3.53
N ALA A 97 0.71 4.90 -3.80
CA ALA A 97 0.86 5.89 -4.86
C ALA A 97 0.69 5.29 -6.27
N GLY A 98 0.83 3.96 -6.42
CA GLY A 98 0.62 3.24 -7.66
C GLY A 98 1.88 2.61 -8.27
N ALA A 99 2.96 2.47 -7.49
CA ALA A 99 4.10 1.66 -7.91
C ALA A 99 3.68 0.19 -8.03
N MET A 100 4.01 -0.43 -9.16
CA MET A 100 3.69 -1.84 -9.45
C MET A 100 4.78 -2.80 -9.01
N GLY A 101 5.95 -2.31 -8.63
CA GLY A 101 7.06 -3.12 -8.13
C GLY A 101 7.97 -2.33 -7.20
N TYR A 102 8.79 -3.07 -6.43
CA TYR A 102 9.71 -2.48 -5.47
C TYR A 102 11.03 -3.25 -5.43
N LEU A 103 12.10 -2.60 -5.84
CA LEU A 103 13.45 -3.12 -5.86
C LEU A 103 14.32 -2.34 -4.88
N VAL A 104 15.14 -3.05 -4.13
CA VAL A 104 16.15 -2.43 -3.26
C VAL A 104 17.46 -2.32 -4.05
N LYS A 105 18.10 -1.15 -4.04
CA LYS A 105 19.43 -0.95 -4.67
C LYS A 105 20.42 -1.94 -4.07
N GLY A 106 21.24 -2.53 -4.93
CA GLY A 106 22.16 -3.62 -4.54
C GLY A 106 21.69 -5.02 -4.93
N GLU A 107 20.47 -5.18 -5.43
CA GLU A 107 20.06 -6.41 -6.11
C GLU A 107 20.90 -6.63 -7.38
N SER A 108 21.00 -7.90 -7.82
CA SER A 108 21.74 -8.23 -9.03
C SER A 108 21.12 -7.57 -10.27
N MET A 109 21.94 -7.23 -11.26
CA MET A 109 21.45 -6.67 -12.52
C MET A 109 20.48 -7.60 -13.23
N ASP A 110 20.66 -8.92 -13.15
CA ASP A 110 19.73 -9.91 -13.70
C ASP A 110 18.35 -9.80 -13.05
N LYS A 111 18.29 -9.55 -11.74
CA LYS A 111 17.04 -9.34 -11.01
C LYS A 111 16.36 -8.05 -11.45
N ILE A 112 17.10 -6.97 -11.62
CA ILE A 112 16.56 -5.69 -12.13
C ILE A 112 15.97 -5.89 -13.53
N LEU A 113 16.71 -6.54 -14.44
CA LEU A 113 16.25 -6.80 -15.80
C LEU A 113 15.02 -7.71 -15.86
N SER A 114 14.99 -8.76 -15.04
CA SER A 114 13.80 -9.63 -14.96
C SER A 114 12.60 -8.86 -14.40
N SER A 115 12.80 -8.02 -13.41
CA SER A 115 11.73 -7.20 -12.80
C SER A 115 11.14 -6.18 -13.78
N ILE A 116 11.94 -5.60 -14.67
CA ILE A 116 11.43 -4.72 -15.73
C ILE A 116 10.51 -5.51 -16.67
N ARG A 117 10.89 -6.75 -17.06
CA ARG A 117 10.05 -7.62 -17.90
C ARG A 117 8.77 -8.01 -17.16
N ASP A 118 8.90 -8.38 -15.89
CA ASP A 118 7.77 -8.80 -15.07
C ASP A 118 6.73 -7.68 -14.95
N VAL A 119 7.16 -6.44 -14.62
CA VAL A 119 6.25 -5.31 -14.48
C VAL A 119 5.60 -4.93 -15.81
N TYR A 120 6.35 -4.96 -16.92
CA TYR A 120 5.82 -4.72 -18.25
C TYR A 120 4.72 -5.71 -18.62
N ASN A 121 4.84 -6.97 -18.20
CA ASN A 121 3.84 -8.02 -18.40
C ASN A 121 2.72 -8.02 -17.34
N GLY A 122 2.60 -7.00 -16.51
CA GLY A 122 1.54 -6.86 -15.50
C GLY A 122 1.84 -7.57 -14.18
N GLY A 123 3.07 -8.02 -13.95
CA GLY A 123 3.51 -8.57 -12.68
C GLY A 123 3.84 -7.46 -11.65
N ALA A 124 4.06 -7.88 -10.41
CA ALA A 124 4.44 -7.01 -9.29
C ALA A 124 5.76 -7.48 -8.66
N PRO A 125 6.91 -7.21 -9.32
CA PRO A 125 8.20 -7.69 -8.85
C PRO A 125 8.58 -7.05 -7.51
N MET A 126 8.94 -7.92 -6.56
CA MET A 126 9.43 -7.55 -5.24
C MET A 126 10.43 -8.59 -4.78
N SER A 127 11.36 -8.19 -3.88
CA SER A 127 12.14 -9.19 -3.16
C SER A 127 11.23 -9.98 -2.21
N PHE A 128 11.65 -11.19 -1.83
CA PHE A 128 10.88 -12.01 -0.89
C PHE A 128 10.67 -11.30 0.46
N SER A 129 11.67 -10.55 0.93
CA SER A 129 11.57 -9.77 2.16
C SER A 129 10.52 -8.65 2.06
N ILE A 130 10.49 -7.91 0.96
CA ILE A 130 9.50 -6.85 0.71
C ILE A 130 8.10 -7.44 0.61
N ALA A 131 7.90 -8.50 -0.16
CA ALA A 131 6.60 -9.17 -0.29
C ALA A 131 6.05 -9.66 1.06
N ARG A 132 6.91 -10.24 1.92
CA ARG A 132 6.54 -10.66 3.27
C ARG A 132 6.12 -9.50 4.16
N ARG A 133 6.80 -8.35 4.06
CA ARG A 133 6.44 -7.12 4.82
C ARG A 133 5.10 -6.57 4.35
N VAL A 134 4.86 -6.57 3.04
CA VAL A 134 3.56 -6.19 2.46
C VAL A 134 2.44 -7.06 3.02
N LEU A 135 2.58 -8.39 3.00
CA LEU A 135 1.59 -9.30 3.56
C LEU A 135 1.36 -9.05 5.05
N LYS A 136 2.44 -8.94 5.84
CA LYS A 136 2.35 -8.67 7.28
C LYS A 136 1.63 -7.35 7.59
N HIS A 137 1.80 -6.33 6.77
CA HIS A 137 1.09 -5.06 6.95
C HIS A 137 -0.42 -5.23 6.78
N PHE A 138 -0.86 -6.02 5.79
CA PHE A 138 -2.29 -6.32 5.62
C PHE A 138 -2.83 -7.23 6.74
N GLU A 139 -2.02 -8.15 7.27
CA GLU A 139 -2.41 -8.96 8.44
C GLU A 139 -2.58 -8.09 9.69
N ASN A 140 -1.72 -7.08 9.88
CA ASN A 140 -1.78 -6.16 11.03
C ASN A 140 -2.79 -5.01 10.83
N LYS A 141 -3.24 -4.74 9.63
CA LYS A 141 -4.35 -3.83 9.30
C LYS A 141 -5.69 -4.55 9.19
N LEU A 142 -6.03 -5.41 10.15
CA LEU A 142 -7.41 -5.39 10.59
C LEU A 142 -7.67 -3.93 11.02
N PRO A 143 -8.69 -3.23 10.51
CA PRO A 143 -8.91 -1.86 10.91
C PRO A 143 -8.94 -1.85 12.45
N GLU A 144 -7.96 -1.16 13.07
CA GLU A 144 -8.09 -0.74 14.45
C GLU A 144 -9.33 0.13 14.46
N ILE A 145 -10.46 -0.48 14.79
CA ILE A 145 -11.70 0.26 14.97
C ILE A 145 -11.46 1.09 16.21
N GLU A 146 -11.33 2.37 16.00
CA GLU A 146 -11.14 3.36 17.05
C GLU A 146 -12.10 3.05 18.21
N GLY A 147 -11.55 2.77 19.40
CA GLY A 147 -12.29 2.35 20.58
C GLY A 147 -12.56 0.85 20.75
N PHE A 148 -12.15 -0.03 19.79
CA PHE A 148 -12.40 -1.48 19.93
C PHE A 148 -11.50 -2.12 20.99
N ASP A 149 -10.26 -1.63 21.12
CA ASP A 149 -9.31 -2.06 22.16
C ASP A 149 -9.72 -1.59 23.56
N GLU A 150 -10.55 -0.55 23.66
CA GLU A 150 -11.13 -0.08 24.91
C GLU A 150 -12.29 -0.93 25.41
N LEU A 151 -12.85 -1.82 24.57
CA LEU A 151 -13.93 -2.70 24.97
C LEU A 151 -13.40 -3.80 25.90
N THR A 152 -14.09 -3.96 27.04
CA THR A 152 -13.88 -5.14 27.89
C THR A 152 -14.33 -6.41 27.18
N GLU A 153 -13.81 -7.56 27.59
CA GLU A 153 -14.24 -8.86 27.03
C GLU A 153 -15.77 -9.05 27.10
N ARG A 154 -16.40 -8.56 28.17
CA ARG A 154 -17.86 -8.61 28.32
C ARG A 154 -18.59 -7.73 27.31
N GLU A 155 -18.06 -6.58 27.01
CA GLU A 155 -18.63 -5.68 25.98
C GLU A 155 -18.45 -6.26 24.56
N LYS A 156 -17.31 -6.89 24.28
CA LYS A 156 -17.07 -7.59 23.02
C LYS A 156 -18.06 -8.75 22.81
N GLU A 157 -18.28 -9.57 23.84
CA GLU A 157 -19.26 -10.66 23.79
C GLU A 157 -20.69 -10.15 23.53
N ILE A 158 -21.09 -9.06 24.18
CA ILE A 158 -22.41 -8.47 23.98
C ILE A 158 -22.54 -7.88 22.58
N LEU A 159 -21.51 -7.21 22.08
CA LEU A 159 -21.48 -6.64 20.73
C LEU A 159 -21.57 -7.75 19.66
N GLU A 160 -20.91 -8.88 19.89
CA GLU A 160 -21.01 -10.05 19.01
C GLU A 160 -22.43 -10.60 18.96
N LEU A 161 -23.10 -10.74 20.11
CA LEU A 161 -24.48 -11.19 20.14
C LEU A 161 -25.45 -10.19 19.47
N LEU A 162 -25.19 -8.88 19.61
CA LEU A 162 -25.92 -7.84 18.89
C LEU A 162 -25.74 -7.95 17.38
N SER A 163 -24.53 -8.29 16.90
CA SER A 163 -24.26 -8.47 15.48
C SER A 163 -24.94 -9.71 14.88
N GLN A 164 -25.19 -10.73 15.70
CA GLN A 164 -25.99 -11.90 15.35
C GLN A 164 -27.51 -11.61 15.31
N GLY A 165 -27.93 -10.39 15.64
CA GLY A 165 -29.33 -9.96 15.57
C GLY A 165 -30.11 -10.13 16.88
N LEU A 166 -29.53 -10.66 17.96
CA LEU A 166 -30.22 -10.94 19.21
C LEU A 166 -30.82 -9.65 19.82
N LEU A 167 -31.98 -9.83 20.47
CA LEU A 167 -32.64 -8.80 21.27
C LEU A 167 -32.01 -8.72 22.67
N TYR A 168 -32.12 -7.57 23.31
CA TYR A 168 -31.56 -7.36 24.66
C TYR A 168 -32.05 -8.39 25.69
N LYS A 169 -33.32 -8.86 25.58
CA LYS A 169 -33.86 -9.90 26.43
C LYS A 169 -33.15 -11.25 26.20
N GLU A 170 -32.93 -11.63 24.96
CA GLU A 170 -32.23 -12.87 24.60
C GLU A 170 -30.76 -12.84 25.04
N ILE A 171 -30.12 -11.69 24.94
CA ILE A 171 -28.74 -11.48 25.44
C ILE A 171 -28.72 -11.60 26.98
N ALA A 172 -29.69 -11.00 27.67
CA ALA A 172 -29.81 -11.07 29.12
C ALA A 172 -29.96 -12.52 29.57
N ASP A 173 -30.87 -13.29 28.97
CA ASP A 173 -31.09 -14.71 29.25
C ASP A 173 -29.84 -15.55 28.97
N LYS A 174 -29.19 -15.34 27.80
CA LYS A 174 -27.99 -16.09 27.38
C LYS A 174 -26.78 -15.82 28.27
N LYS A 175 -26.66 -14.60 28.80
CA LYS A 175 -25.53 -14.18 29.62
C LYS A 175 -25.80 -14.18 31.13
N PHE A 176 -27.00 -14.62 31.54
CA PHE A 176 -27.47 -14.69 32.95
C PHE A 176 -27.35 -13.34 33.68
N ILE A 177 -27.77 -12.26 33.04
CA ILE A 177 -27.77 -10.89 33.59
C ILE A 177 -29.13 -10.22 33.36
N SER A 178 -29.36 -9.07 34.03
CA SER A 178 -30.59 -8.31 33.78
C SER A 178 -30.56 -7.57 32.45
N ILE A 179 -31.74 -7.29 31.87
CA ILE A 179 -31.86 -6.47 30.65
C ILE A 179 -31.23 -5.09 30.86
N ASP A 180 -31.36 -4.51 32.07
CA ASP A 180 -30.77 -3.19 32.36
C ASP A 180 -29.24 -3.26 32.41
N THR A 181 -28.66 -4.38 32.82
CA THR A 181 -27.23 -4.62 32.73
C THR A 181 -26.77 -4.67 31.27
N VAL A 182 -27.55 -5.35 30.39
CA VAL A 182 -27.27 -5.35 28.94
C VAL A 182 -27.32 -3.93 28.37
N LYS A 183 -28.35 -3.14 28.69
CA LYS A 183 -28.45 -1.73 28.25
C LYS A 183 -27.25 -0.89 28.70
N LYS A 184 -26.77 -1.09 29.93
CA LYS A 184 -25.59 -0.39 30.46
C LYS A 184 -24.33 -0.72 29.66
N HIS A 185 -24.10 -2.01 29.36
CA HIS A 185 -22.98 -2.42 28.51
C HIS A 185 -23.11 -1.86 27.10
N VAL A 186 -24.30 -1.89 26.50
CA VAL A 186 -24.54 -1.32 25.17
C VAL A 186 -24.25 0.19 25.14
N GLY A 187 -24.68 0.94 26.16
CA GLY A 187 -24.34 2.36 26.29
C GLY A 187 -22.84 2.61 26.38
N ASN A 188 -22.11 1.77 27.12
CA ASN A 188 -20.66 1.85 27.20
C ASN A 188 -19.99 1.53 25.85
N ILE A 189 -20.49 0.50 25.14
CA ILE A 189 -20.02 0.13 23.79
C ILE A 189 -20.18 1.31 22.83
N TYR A 190 -21.36 1.95 22.79
CA TYR A 190 -21.60 3.10 21.92
C TYR A 190 -20.67 4.26 22.21
N ARG A 191 -20.44 4.55 23.48
CA ARG A 191 -19.53 5.62 23.90
C ARG A 191 -18.08 5.34 23.49
N LYS A 192 -17.59 4.10 23.72
CA LYS A 192 -16.22 3.68 23.39
C LYS A 192 -15.99 3.59 21.90
N LEU A 193 -16.97 3.14 21.14
CA LEU A 193 -16.90 3.04 19.68
C LEU A 193 -17.27 4.38 18.99
N HIS A 194 -17.59 5.45 19.73
CA HIS A 194 -18.03 6.73 19.16
C HIS A 194 -19.19 6.57 18.16
N VAL A 195 -20.22 5.79 18.53
CA VAL A 195 -21.42 5.54 17.71
C VAL A 195 -22.70 5.89 18.49
N ASN A 196 -23.79 6.13 17.77
CA ASN A 196 -25.04 6.58 18.37
C ASN A 196 -26.14 5.51 18.42
N ASN A 197 -26.00 4.40 17.73
CA ASN A 197 -27.04 3.37 17.62
C ASN A 197 -26.46 1.97 17.35
N LYS A 198 -27.37 0.95 17.45
CA LYS A 198 -27.06 -0.47 17.23
C LYS A 198 -26.48 -0.71 15.81
N VAL A 199 -27.03 -0.06 14.79
CA VAL A 199 -26.64 -0.31 13.40
C VAL A 199 -25.21 0.14 13.17
N GLU A 200 -24.83 1.33 13.66
CA GLU A 200 -23.48 1.84 13.58
C GLU A 200 -22.48 0.96 14.34
N ALA A 201 -22.85 0.52 15.56
CA ALA A 201 -22.01 -0.37 16.36
C ALA A 201 -21.77 -1.73 15.67
N VAL A 202 -22.82 -2.33 15.11
CA VAL A 202 -22.74 -3.61 14.39
C VAL A 202 -21.95 -3.46 13.09
N ASN A 203 -22.11 -2.36 12.34
CA ASN A 203 -21.34 -2.10 11.14
C ASN A 203 -19.84 -1.95 11.45
N LYS A 204 -19.48 -1.20 12.51
CA LYS A 204 -18.10 -1.11 12.98
C LYS A 204 -17.54 -2.48 13.38
N PHE A 205 -18.32 -3.31 14.08
CA PHE A 205 -17.92 -4.66 14.46
C PHE A 205 -17.68 -5.58 13.25
N ASN A 206 -18.56 -5.53 12.24
CA ASN A 206 -18.41 -6.34 11.04
C ASN A 206 -17.20 -5.92 10.19
N GLN A 207 -16.84 -4.65 10.20
CA GLN A 207 -15.63 -4.13 9.55
C GLN A 207 -14.34 -4.64 10.23
N SER A 208 -14.39 -4.97 11.55
CA SER A 208 -13.24 -5.53 12.27
C SER A 208 -13.00 -7.02 12.01
N LYS A 209 -13.99 -7.71 11.43
CA LYS A 209 -13.90 -9.17 11.13
C LYS A 209 -13.50 -9.47 9.67
N ASN A 210 -13.50 -8.45 8.80
CA ASN A 210 -13.10 -8.56 7.41
C ASN A 210 -11.72 -7.95 7.19
#